data_8cdc8e299646bc4ef16b0189d0ba03c2
#
_entry.id   8cdc8e299646bc4ef16b0189d0ba03c2
#
_cell.length_a   1.000
_cell.length_b   1.000
_cell.length_c   1.000
_cell.angle_alpha   90.00
_cell.angle_beta   90.00
_cell.angle_gamma   90.00
#
_symmetry.space_group_name_H-M   'P 1'
#
loop_
_entity.id
_entity.type
_entity.pdbx_description
1 polymer ?
#
loop_
_entity_poly.entity_id
_entity_poly.type
_entity_poly.pdbx_seq_one_letter_code
_entity_poly.pdbx_strand_id
1 'polypeptide(L)'
;MIKYAAGYVGTLLVLLVIDLIWLGVIAKPLYSNGIGHLMAEQPNLWAAAAFYLIYPIGLIYFSVAPRNGALSWSDTLLAAAVFGFIAYATYDLSNLATLKGWPTHLAFIDIVWGTVLSTLAAAGGKAAFDWTAAQALR
;
A
#
# COMPACT_ATOMS: atom_id res chain seq x y z
N MET A 1 11.41 -18.97 7.55
CA MET A 1 11.48 -17.57 8.01
C MET A 1 12.05 -16.64 6.94
N ILE A 2 13.14 -16.96 6.25
CA ILE A 2 13.80 -16.11 5.22
C ILE A 2 12.84 -15.64 4.12
N LYS A 3 11.97 -16.52 3.59
CA LYS A 3 10.99 -16.18 2.54
C LYS A 3 9.99 -15.09 2.96
N TYR A 4 9.58 -15.06 4.23
CA TYR A 4 8.70 -14.01 4.75
C TYR A 4 9.42 -12.66 4.88
N ALA A 5 10.69 -12.68 5.31
CA ALA A 5 11.51 -11.49 5.34
C ALA A 5 11.76 -10.95 3.93
N ALA A 6 12.06 -11.82 2.97
CA ALA A 6 12.22 -11.43 1.57
C ALA A 6 10.93 -10.86 0.98
N GLY A 7 9.79 -11.49 1.24
CA GLY A 7 8.48 -10.99 0.84
C GLY A 7 8.19 -9.60 1.43
N TYR A 8 8.46 -9.42 2.73
CA TYR A 8 8.28 -8.12 3.39
C TYR A 8 9.16 -7.03 2.77
N VAL A 9 10.44 -7.31 2.58
CA VAL A 9 11.37 -6.34 1.96
C VAL A 9 10.95 -6.02 0.53
N GLY A 10 10.56 -7.02 -0.27
CA GLY A 10 10.07 -6.81 -1.62
C GLY A 10 8.81 -5.95 -1.66
N THR A 11 7.84 -6.22 -0.78
CA THR A 11 6.62 -5.41 -0.63
C THR A 11 6.96 -3.97 -0.23
N LEU A 12 7.81 -3.79 0.79
CA LEU A 12 8.21 -2.48 1.30
C LEU A 12 8.92 -1.64 0.22
N LEU A 13 9.87 -2.22 -0.50
CA LEU A 13 10.61 -1.50 -1.54
C LEU A 13 9.71 -1.03 -2.67
N VAL A 14 8.83 -1.90 -3.17
CA VAL A 14 7.89 -1.53 -4.24
C VAL A 14 6.91 -0.47 -3.74
N LEU A 15 6.36 -0.65 -2.54
CA LEU A 15 5.46 0.33 -1.91
C LEU A 15 6.13 1.71 -1.83
N LEU A 16 7.32 1.78 -1.22
CA LEU A 16 8.06 3.04 -1.04
C LEU A 16 8.34 3.74 -2.38
N VAL A 17 8.91 3.02 -3.33
CA VAL A 17 9.33 3.63 -4.61
C VAL A 17 8.13 4.18 -5.36
N ILE A 18 7.06 3.40 -5.48
CA ILE A 18 5.88 3.79 -6.27
C ILE A 18 5.13 4.93 -5.55
N ASP A 19 4.95 4.83 -4.24
CA ASP A 19 4.20 5.83 -3.48
C ASP A 19 4.95 7.16 -3.35
N LEU A 20 6.27 7.14 -3.20
CA LEU A 20 7.07 8.37 -3.22
C LEU A 20 7.03 9.08 -4.58
N ILE A 21 7.01 8.34 -5.68
CA ILE A 21 6.82 8.93 -7.02
C ILE A 21 5.42 9.53 -7.13
N TRP A 22 4.39 8.82 -6.66
CA TRP A 22 3.02 9.31 -6.67
C TRP A 22 2.88 10.61 -5.86
N LEU A 23 3.23 10.56 -4.59
CA LEU A 23 3.08 11.71 -3.68
C LEU A 23 4.01 12.88 -4.01
N GLY A 24 5.24 12.59 -4.44
CA GLY A 24 6.26 13.61 -4.69
C GLY A 24 6.16 14.28 -6.05
N VAL A 25 5.63 13.59 -7.06
CA VAL A 25 5.64 14.04 -8.45
C VAL A 25 4.24 14.09 -9.04
N ILE A 26 3.53 12.96 -9.09
CA ILE A 26 2.30 12.84 -9.88
C ILE A 26 1.11 13.51 -9.19
N ALA A 27 0.87 13.18 -7.94
CA ALA A 27 -0.30 13.62 -7.19
C ALA A 27 -0.06 14.88 -6.34
N LYS A 28 1.16 15.37 -6.28
CA LYS A 28 1.49 16.56 -5.48
C LYS A 28 0.56 17.74 -5.74
N PRO A 29 0.27 18.15 -7.00
CA PRO A 29 -0.68 19.24 -7.25
C PRO A 29 -2.10 18.91 -6.84
N LEU A 30 -2.50 17.62 -6.97
CA LEU A 30 -3.83 17.15 -6.62
C LEU A 30 -4.09 17.32 -5.11
N TYR A 31 -3.15 16.87 -4.27
CA TYR A 31 -3.26 17.01 -2.81
C TYR A 31 -3.13 18.48 -2.37
N SER A 32 -2.16 19.23 -2.91
CA SER A 32 -1.98 20.63 -2.52
C SER A 32 -3.18 21.50 -2.87
N ASN A 33 -3.82 21.27 -4.01
CA ASN A 33 -5.02 22.00 -4.41
C ASN A 33 -6.28 21.54 -3.65
N GLY A 34 -6.37 20.24 -3.36
CA GLY A 34 -7.54 19.64 -2.70
C GLY A 34 -7.57 19.88 -1.19
N ILE A 35 -6.49 19.53 -0.51
CA ILE A 35 -6.39 19.53 0.95
C ILE A 35 -5.20 20.34 1.49
N GLY A 36 -4.59 21.20 0.66
CA GLY A 36 -3.41 21.99 1.06
C GLY A 36 -3.60 22.78 2.34
N HIS A 37 -4.82 23.28 2.59
CA HIS A 37 -5.18 24.00 3.81
C HIS A 37 -5.18 23.12 5.09
N LEU A 38 -5.17 21.79 4.94
CA LEU A 38 -5.07 20.80 6.02
C LEU A 38 -3.67 20.20 6.14
N MET A 39 -2.80 20.43 5.14
CA MET A 39 -1.47 19.85 5.13
C MET A 39 -0.55 20.57 6.12
N ALA A 40 0.23 19.80 6.86
CA ALA A 40 1.31 20.33 7.69
C ALA A 40 2.42 20.92 6.81
N GLU A 41 3.05 22.00 7.27
CA GLU A 41 4.22 22.60 6.57
C GLU A 41 5.37 21.61 6.42
N GLN A 42 5.54 20.72 7.41
CA GLN A 42 6.49 19.61 7.38
C GLN A 42 5.79 18.31 7.75
N PRO A 43 5.95 17.25 6.94
CA PRO A 43 5.33 15.97 7.23
C PRO A 43 5.90 15.34 8.51
N ASN A 44 5.05 14.68 9.28
CA ASN A 44 5.48 13.90 10.43
C ASN A 44 6.14 12.60 9.95
N LEU A 45 7.48 12.59 9.93
CA LEU A 45 8.27 11.46 9.43
C LEU A 45 8.09 10.20 10.27
N TRP A 46 7.80 10.31 11.57
CA TRP A 46 7.55 9.13 12.40
C TRP A 46 6.24 8.45 12.04
N ALA A 47 5.19 9.23 11.79
CA ALA A 47 3.91 8.69 11.33
C ALA A 47 4.04 8.07 9.93
N ALA A 48 4.77 8.72 9.02
CA ALA A 48 5.05 8.16 7.70
C ALA A 48 5.84 6.86 7.79
N ALA A 49 6.92 6.82 8.59
CA ALA A 49 7.71 5.62 8.80
C ALA A 49 6.86 4.48 9.39
N ALA A 50 6.02 4.77 10.38
CA ALA A 50 5.11 3.79 10.95
C ALA A 50 4.17 3.19 9.91
N PHE A 51 3.58 4.03 9.03
CA PHE A 51 2.74 3.56 7.92
C PHE A 51 3.52 2.62 7.00
N TYR A 52 4.69 3.05 6.50
CA TYR A 52 5.48 2.23 5.57
C TYR A 52 6.00 0.93 6.19
N LEU A 53 6.19 0.87 7.50
CA LEU A 53 6.60 -0.37 8.17
C LEU A 53 5.42 -1.30 8.47
N ILE A 54 4.27 -0.76 8.82
CA ILE A 54 3.09 -1.56 9.23
C ILE A 54 2.31 -2.07 8.01
N TYR A 55 2.12 -1.25 6.98
CA TYR A 55 1.27 -1.60 5.83
C TYR A 55 1.74 -2.86 5.08
N PRO A 56 3.06 -3.05 4.81
CA PRO A 56 3.56 -4.28 4.21
C PRO A 56 3.29 -5.54 5.04
N ILE A 57 3.24 -5.44 6.37
CA ILE A 57 2.90 -6.57 7.22
C ILE A 57 1.48 -7.05 6.90
N GLY A 58 0.54 -6.12 6.74
CA GLY A 58 -0.83 -6.43 6.34
C GLY A 58 -0.88 -7.11 4.97
N LEU A 59 -0.16 -6.58 3.98
CA LEU A 59 -0.11 -7.18 2.64
C LEU A 59 0.48 -8.59 2.65
N ILE A 60 1.55 -8.83 3.41
CA ILE A 60 2.10 -10.18 3.56
C ILE A 60 1.09 -11.10 4.21
N TYR A 61 0.50 -10.68 5.31
CA TYR A 61 -0.39 -11.52 6.12
C TYR A 61 -1.70 -11.88 5.40
N PHE A 62 -2.29 -10.93 4.64
CA PHE A 62 -3.59 -11.13 4.01
C PHE A 62 -3.50 -11.55 2.55
N SER A 63 -2.41 -11.22 1.84
CA SER A 63 -2.38 -11.32 0.39
C SER A 63 -1.26 -12.20 -0.16
N VAL A 64 -0.07 -12.17 0.40
CA VAL A 64 1.08 -12.89 -0.16
C VAL A 64 1.20 -14.29 0.42
N ALA A 65 1.18 -14.41 1.73
CA ALA A 65 1.43 -15.67 2.44
C ALA A 65 0.55 -15.79 3.70
N PRO A 66 -0.77 -15.91 3.54
CA PRO A 66 -1.68 -16.13 4.66
C PRO A 66 -1.41 -17.47 5.35
N ARG A 67 -2.07 -17.69 6.49
CA ARG A 67 -1.82 -18.85 7.37
C ARG A 67 -1.84 -20.22 6.69
N ASN A 68 -2.60 -20.36 5.60
CA ASN A 68 -2.76 -21.63 4.86
C ASN A 68 -1.68 -21.86 3.79
N GLY A 69 -0.66 -21.00 3.73
CA GLY A 69 0.41 -21.08 2.76
C GLY A 69 0.37 -19.96 1.71
N ALA A 70 1.32 -19.99 0.78
CA ALA A 70 1.39 -19.00 -0.28
C ALA A 70 0.20 -19.14 -1.24
N LEU A 71 -0.45 -18.02 -1.54
CA LEU A 71 -1.52 -17.96 -2.53
C LEU A 71 -0.97 -18.11 -3.96
N SER A 72 -1.85 -18.44 -4.88
CA SER A 72 -1.58 -18.30 -6.31
C SER A 72 -1.33 -16.83 -6.66
N TRP A 73 -0.77 -16.55 -7.83
CA TRP A 73 -0.57 -15.17 -8.28
C TRP A 73 -1.89 -14.41 -8.40
N SER A 74 -2.91 -15.02 -8.99
CA SER A 74 -4.24 -14.40 -9.14
C SER A 74 -4.87 -14.09 -7.78
N ASP A 75 -4.81 -15.02 -6.83
CA ASP A 75 -5.38 -14.83 -5.51
C ASP A 75 -4.62 -13.76 -4.71
N THR A 76 -3.29 -13.73 -4.82
CA THR A 76 -2.47 -12.68 -4.22
C THR A 76 -2.85 -11.29 -4.74
N LEU A 77 -2.94 -11.13 -6.07
CA LEU A 77 -3.27 -9.84 -6.66
C LEU A 77 -4.68 -9.39 -6.31
N LEU A 78 -5.65 -10.31 -6.33
CA LEU A 78 -7.03 -10.02 -5.95
C LEU A 78 -7.15 -9.66 -4.46
N ALA A 79 -6.53 -10.44 -3.58
CA ALA A 79 -6.55 -10.18 -2.15
C ALA A 79 -5.88 -8.83 -1.81
N ALA A 80 -4.78 -8.50 -2.48
CA ALA A 80 -4.10 -7.22 -2.31
C ALA A 80 -4.93 -6.04 -2.84
N ALA A 81 -5.60 -6.21 -3.97
CA ALA A 81 -6.51 -5.20 -4.51
C ALA A 81 -7.66 -4.91 -3.53
N VAL A 82 -8.29 -5.95 -3.01
CA VAL A 82 -9.36 -5.81 -2.01
C VAL A 82 -8.85 -5.18 -0.71
N PHE A 83 -7.67 -5.60 -0.23
CA PHE A 83 -7.06 -5.02 0.96
C PHE A 83 -6.78 -3.52 0.78
N GLY A 84 -6.17 -3.14 -0.33
CA GLY A 84 -5.88 -1.74 -0.65
C GLY A 84 -7.14 -0.89 -0.82
N PHE A 85 -8.14 -1.43 -1.53
CA PHE A 85 -9.44 -0.78 -1.66
C PHE A 85 -10.07 -0.50 -0.28
N ILE A 86 -10.16 -1.49 0.59
CA ILE A 86 -10.76 -1.34 1.92
C ILE A 86 -9.97 -0.34 2.78
N ALA A 87 -8.64 -0.45 2.78
CA ALA A 87 -7.80 0.43 3.59
C ALA A 87 -7.95 1.90 3.21
N TYR A 88 -7.87 2.21 1.90
CA TYR A 88 -8.00 3.57 1.41
C TYR A 88 -9.44 4.08 1.46
N ALA A 89 -10.42 3.23 1.15
CA ALA A 89 -11.83 3.60 1.30
C ALA A 89 -12.18 3.92 2.77
N THR A 90 -11.63 3.18 3.72
CA THR A 90 -11.84 3.46 5.15
C THR A 90 -11.30 4.85 5.52
N TYR A 91 -10.10 5.19 5.06
CA TYR A 91 -9.50 6.52 5.28
C TYR A 91 -10.31 7.62 4.59
N ASP A 92 -10.52 7.51 3.28
CA ASP A 92 -11.11 8.58 2.48
C ASP A 92 -12.59 8.79 2.76
N LEU A 93 -13.37 7.72 2.88
CA LEU A 93 -14.80 7.85 3.16
C LEU A 93 -15.06 8.35 4.59
N SER A 94 -14.23 7.97 5.56
CA SER A 94 -14.36 8.53 6.91
C SER A 94 -14.00 10.02 6.95
N ASN A 95 -12.97 10.45 6.24
CA ASN A 95 -12.63 11.86 6.11
C ASN A 95 -13.72 12.65 5.36
N LEU A 96 -14.23 12.10 4.26
CA LEU A 96 -15.33 12.70 3.50
C LEU A 96 -16.60 12.85 4.35
N ALA A 97 -16.87 11.91 5.25
CA ALA A 97 -18.02 11.95 6.13
C ALA A 97 -17.89 12.95 7.28
N THR A 98 -16.67 13.20 7.78
CA THR A 98 -16.46 13.93 9.05
C THR A 98 -15.75 15.26 8.91
N LEU A 99 -15.01 15.49 7.84
CA LEU A 99 -14.23 16.72 7.64
C LEU A 99 -14.92 17.66 6.64
N LYS A 100 -14.96 18.95 7.00
CA LYS A 100 -15.45 19.99 6.08
C LYS A 100 -14.46 20.20 4.93
N GLY A 101 -14.99 20.24 3.70
CA GLY A 101 -14.17 20.57 2.53
C GLY A 101 -13.27 19.45 2.04
N TRP A 102 -13.45 18.20 2.51
CA TRP A 102 -12.75 17.06 1.94
C TRP A 102 -13.22 16.84 0.49
N PRO A 103 -12.32 16.85 -0.52
CA PRO A 103 -12.77 16.79 -1.91
C PRO A 103 -13.20 15.39 -2.31
N THR A 104 -14.43 15.24 -2.76
CA THR A 104 -14.98 13.94 -3.19
C THR A 104 -14.15 13.29 -4.31
N HIS A 105 -13.70 14.09 -5.30
CA HIS A 105 -12.89 13.56 -6.40
C HIS A 105 -11.53 13.04 -5.93
N LEU A 106 -10.91 13.68 -4.93
CA LEU A 106 -9.67 13.23 -4.32
C LEU A 106 -9.85 11.88 -3.63
N ALA A 107 -10.93 11.72 -2.86
CA ALA A 107 -11.26 10.46 -2.20
C ALA A 107 -11.35 9.29 -3.19
N PHE A 108 -12.04 9.47 -4.32
CA PHE A 108 -12.13 8.41 -5.34
C PHE A 108 -10.79 8.10 -6.01
N ILE A 109 -9.98 9.13 -6.33
CA ILE A 109 -8.67 8.93 -6.93
C ILE A 109 -7.76 8.16 -5.96
N ASP A 110 -7.80 8.51 -4.69
CA ASP A 110 -6.94 7.91 -3.66
C ASP A 110 -7.33 6.45 -3.40
N ILE A 111 -8.62 6.13 -3.37
CA ILE A 111 -9.11 4.74 -3.26
C ILE A 111 -8.61 3.89 -4.44
N VAL A 112 -8.72 4.41 -5.67
CA VAL A 112 -8.21 3.72 -6.85
C VAL A 112 -6.69 3.56 -6.76
N TRP A 113 -5.98 4.62 -6.37
CA TRP A 113 -4.54 4.58 -6.18
C TRP A 113 -4.13 3.52 -5.16
N GLY A 114 -4.72 3.51 -3.98
CA GLY A 114 -4.43 2.53 -2.93
C GLY A 114 -4.67 1.09 -3.36
N THR A 115 -5.71 0.86 -4.18
CA THR A 115 -5.98 -0.44 -4.80
C THR A 115 -4.82 -0.87 -5.71
N VAL A 116 -4.38 0.01 -6.61
CA VAL A 116 -3.28 -0.25 -7.54
C VAL A 116 -1.95 -0.42 -6.80
N LEU A 117 -1.63 0.50 -5.90
CA LEU A 117 -0.40 0.50 -5.09
C LEU A 117 -0.24 -0.80 -4.31
N SER A 118 -1.30 -1.22 -3.61
CA SER A 118 -1.30 -2.45 -2.82
C SER A 118 -1.10 -3.70 -3.67
N THR A 119 -1.74 -3.73 -4.85
CA THR A 119 -1.60 -4.83 -5.81
C THR A 119 -0.15 -4.93 -6.31
N LEU A 120 0.47 -3.82 -6.71
CA LEU A 120 1.85 -3.80 -7.19
C LEU A 120 2.85 -4.12 -6.07
N ALA A 121 2.64 -3.59 -4.87
CA ALA A 121 3.48 -3.88 -3.72
C ALA A 121 3.43 -5.37 -3.34
N ALA A 122 2.23 -5.97 -3.32
CA ALA A 122 2.07 -7.40 -3.07
C ALA A 122 2.68 -8.27 -4.17
N ALA A 123 2.64 -7.83 -5.42
CA ALA A 123 3.31 -8.52 -6.53
C ALA A 123 4.83 -8.57 -6.32
N GLY A 124 5.45 -7.46 -5.93
CA GLY A 124 6.86 -7.42 -5.57
C GLY A 124 7.21 -8.33 -4.39
N GLY A 125 6.37 -8.30 -3.36
CA GLY A 125 6.51 -9.18 -2.20
C GLY A 125 6.39 -10.66 -2.55
N LYS A 126 5.39 -11.01 -3.37
CA LYS A 126 5.20 -12.39 -3.83
C LYS A 126 6.37 -12.88 -4.67
N ALA A 127 6.86 -12.08 -5.59
CA ALA A 127 8.03 -12.43 -6.40
C ALA A 127 9.25 -12.75 -5.52
N ALA A 128 9.55 -11.91 -4.53
CA ALA A 128 10.65 -12.10 -3.60
C ALA A 128 10.43 -13.33 -2.70
N PHE A 129 9.19 -13.55 -2.23
CA PHE A 129 8.82 -14.69 -1.43
C PHE A 129 9.00 -16.00 -2.19
N ASP A 130 8.44 -16.11 -3.39
CA ASP A 130 8.49 -17.31 -4.23
C ASP A 130 9.92 -17.62 -4.67
N TRP A 131 10.70 -16.59 -5.06
CA TRP A 131 12.11 -16.76 -5.41
C TRP A 131 12.92 -17.35 -4.27
N THR A 132 12.73 -16.83 -3.05
CA THR A 132 13.45 -17.31 -1.86
C THR A 132 13.00 -18.71 -1.46
N ALA A 133 11.70 -19.02 -1.61
CA ALA A 133 11.18 -20.36 -1.35
C ALA A 133 11.76 -21.40 -2.31
N ALA A 134 11.92 -21.06 -3.59
CA ALA A 134 12.52 -21.94 -4.60
C ALA A 134 14.01 -22.20 -4.35
N GLN A 135 14.75 -21.24 -3.81
CA GLN A 135 16.17 -21.41 -3.44
C GLN A 135 16.35 -22.37 -2.26
N ALA A 136 15.41 -22.40 -1.33
CA ALA A 136 15.48 -23.28 -0.15
C ALA A 136 15.20 -24.76 -0.46
N LEU A 137 14.76 -25.08 -1.69
CA LEU A 137 14.48 -26.44 -2.16
C LEU A 137 15.63 -27.02 -3.01
N ARG A 138 16.67 -26.25 -3.24
CA ARG A 138 17.88 -26.66 -3.97
C ARG A 138 19.00 -27.01 -3.03
#